data_0fbfc5415b4e5874039ede55c80773ae
#
_entry.id   0fbfc5415b4e5874039ede55c80773ae
#
_cell.length_a   1.000
_cell.length_b   1.000
_cell.length_c   1.000
_cell.angle_alpha   90.00
_cell.angle_beta   90.00
_cell.angle_gamma   90.00
#
_symmetry.space_group_name_H-M   'P 1'
#
loop_
_entity.id
_entity.type
_entity.pdbx_description
1 polymer ?
#
loop_
_entity_poly.entity_id
_entity_poly.type
_entity_poly.pdbx_seq_one_letter_code
_entity_poly.pdbx_strand_id
1 'polypeptide(L)'
;MIEKMNVVHVVTVASQKKALLDGLRSLGIVHLAEKESADPALTERFAALSKLSMLLGDYAGEEQETAPLSDGDFDKLFSQLNVCLDKKQQLEQARAAAAAEAERLREWGNFSPEAVAQLKQEGIELHFYRMDKKLLAALSADKEVRYIRLRPVSKMETVAVVGTLPSTYGASEFPLPEKGLSQLEGEIAQCDQGLAECTAFLKKAAHHLPSFQDQMLKSQNAAEYSSVSNTVGASDGLIWLSGYLPVADADKFRAAAKEHNWAFALEDPADDDDQVPTKVKYNKITRLMIPIFDILGTVPGYRE
;
A
#
# COMPACT_ATOMS: atom_id res chain seq x y z
N MET A 1 -9.30 -36.52 -12.86
CA MET A 1 -9.15 -36.84 -14.32
C MET A 1 -9.00 -35.51 -15.03
N ILE A 2 -7.98 -35.34 -15.83
CA ILE A 2 -7.72 -34.16 -16.63
C ILE A 2 -8.68 -34.14 -17.82
N GLU A 3 -9.37 -33.03 -18.03
CA GLU A 3 -10.23 -32.85 -19.21
C GLU A 3 -9.38 -32.45 -20.42
N LYS A 4 -9.64 -33.05 -21.57
CA LYS A 4 -8.99 -32.65 -22.83
C LYS A 4 -9.52 -31.29 -23.27
N MET A 5 -8.64 -30.47 -23.80
CA MET A 5 -8.93 -29.12 -24.29
C MET A 5 -8.80 -29.08 -25.81
N ASN A 6 -9.61 -28.25 -26.47
CA ASN A 6 -9.43 -27.83 -27.85
C ASN A 6 -8.94 -26.39 -27.86
N VAL A 7 -8.15 -26.02 -28.86
CA VAL A 7 -7.90 -24.62 -29.21
C VAL A 7 -9.11 -24.09 -29.95
N VAL A 8 -9.58 -22.93 -29.59
CA VAL A 8 -10.68 -22.24 -30.26
C VAL A 8 -10.21 -20.89 -30.77
N HIS A 9 -10.44 -20.63 -32.04
CA HIS A 9 -10.26 -19.35 -32.69
C HIS A 9 -11.62 -18.80 -33.06
N VAL A 10 -11.93 -17.58 -32.59
CA VAL A 10 -13.20 -16.93 -32.89
C VAL A 10 -12.94 -15.64 -33.67
N VAL A 11 -13.67 -15.44 -34.73
CA VAL A 11 -13.57 -14.26 -35.60
C VAL A 11 -14.93 -13.63 -35.77
N THR A 12 -15.01 -12.31 -35.69
CA THR A 12 -16.23 -11.55 -35.97
C THR A 12 -15.87 -10.14 -36.48
N VAL A 13 -16.88 -9.34 -36.83
CA VAL A 13 -16.66 -7.96 -37.25
C VAL A 13 -16.35 -7.03 -36.08
N ALA A 14 -15.51 -6.03 -36.30
CA ALA A 14 -15.03 -5.12 -35.25
C ALA A 14 -16.17 -4.41 -34.49
N SER A 15 -17.29 -4.12 -35.16
CA SER A 15 -18.47 -3.51 -34.53
C SER A 15 -19.14 -4.41 -33.47
N GLN A 16 -18.88 -5.71 -33.49
CA GLN A 16 -19.45 -6.68 -32.57
C GLN A 16 -18.46 -7.05 -31.40
N LYS A 17 -17.34 -6.35 -31.26
CA LYS A 17 -16.34 -6.62 -30.22
C LYS A 17 -16.96 -6.78 -28.82
N LYS A 18 -17.79 -5.82 -28.42
CA LYS A 18 -18.46 -5.87 -27.10
C LYS A 18 -19.37 -7.08 -26.98
N ALA A 19 -20.19 -7.35 -27.99
CA ALA A 19 -21.13 -8.48 -27.99
C ALA A 19 -20.40 -9.83 -27.96
N LEU A 20 -19.25 -9.95 -28.64
CA LEU A 20 -18.38 -11.12 -28.56
C LEU A 20 -17.86 -11.34 -27.13
N LEU A 21 -17.28 -10.31 -26.52
CA LEU A 21 -16.72 -10.41 -25.18
C LEU A 21 -17.77 -10.71 -24.12
N ASP A 22 -18.92 -10.05 -24.18
CA ASP A 22 -20.04 -10.28 -23.26
C ASP A 22 -20.62 -11.70 -23.44
N GLY A 23 -20.74 -12.18 -24.69
CA GLY A 23 -21.18 -13.52 -25.01
C GLY A 23 -20.21 -14.61 -24.50
N LEU A 24 -18.92 -14.46 -24.74
CA LEU A 24 -17.90 -15.38 -24.22
C LEU A 24 -17.85 -15.41 -22.70
N ARG A 25 -17.98 -14.23 -22.06
CA ARG A 25 -18.07 -14.11 -20.61
C ARG A 25 -19.29 -14.83 -20.05
N SER A 26 -20.46 -14.68 -20.67
CA SER A 26 -21.70 -15.34 -20.23
C SER A 26 -21.62 -16.86 -20.37
N LEU A 27 -20.94 -17.36 -21.40
CA LEU A 27 -20.68 -18.78 -21.57
C LEU A 27 -19.77 -19.37 -20.50
N GLY A 28 -18.74 -18.62 -20.08
CA GLY A 28 -17.82 -19.01 -18.99
C GLY A 28 -17.01 -20.30 -19.22
N ILE A 29 -16.83 -20.71 -20.49
CA ILE A 29 -16.19 -22.00 -20.87
C ILE A 29 -14.89 -21.85 -21.66
N VAL A 30 -14.60 -20.63 -22.14
CA VAL A 30 -13.38 -20.36 -22.93
C VAL A 30 -12.30 -19.76 -22.03
N HIS A 31 -11.12 -20.38 -22.01
CA HIS A 31 -9.91 -19.89 -21.37
C HIS A 31 -9.04 -19.21 -22.42
N LEU A 32 -8.66 -17.97 -22.19
CA LEU A 32 -7.86 -17.21 -23.14
C LEU A 32 -6.43 -17.73 -23.20
N ALA A 33 -5.87 -17.86 -24.41
CA ALA A 33 -4.50 -18.33 -24.62
C ALA A 33 -3.49 -17.33 -24.05
N GLU A 34 -3.67 -16.05 -24.34
CA GLU A 34 -2.84 -14.96 -23.82
C GLU A 34 -3.73 -13.88 -23.21
N LYS A 35 -3.21 -13.14 -22.25
CA LYS A 35 -3.85 -11.96 -21.70
C LYS A 35 -2.88 -10.79 -21.75
N GLU A 36 -3.27 -9.75 -22.46
CA GLU A 36 -2.53 -8.50 -22.38
C GLU A 36 -2.76 -7.80 -21.04
N SER A 37 -1.90 -6.84 -20.73
CA SER A 37 -2.04 -6.04 -19.50
C SER A 37 -3.34 -5.23 -19.55
N ALA A 38 -4.02 -5.17 -18.41
CA ALA A 38 -5.16 -4.29 -18.24
C ALA A 38 -4.74 -2.81 -18.32
N ASP A 39 -5.72 -1.92 -18.46
CA ASP A 39 -5.50 -0.48 -18.32
C ASP A 39 -4.83 -0.17 -16.97
N PRO A 40 -3.67 0.51 -16.97
CA PRO A 40 -2.95 0.86 -15.75
C PRO A 40 -3.83 1.60 -14.73
N ALA A 41 -4.70 2.51 -15.17
CA ALA A 41 -5.59 3.26 -14.28
C ALA A 41 -6.57 2.34 -13.53
N LEU A 42 -7.11 1.30 -14.20
CA LEU A 42 -7.99 0.32 -13.57
C LEU A 42 -7.23 -0.56 -12.56
N THR A 43 -6.01 -0.93 -12.91
CA THR A 43 -5.15 -1.73 -12.03
C THR A 43 -4.74 -0.95 -10.78
N GLU A 44 -4.37 0.32 -10.94
CA GLU A 44 -4.05 1.21 -9.82
C GLU A 44 -5.26 1.45 -8.92
N ARG A 45 -6.45 1.69 -9.51
CA ARG A 45 -7.69 1.84 -8.73
C ARG A 45 -8.01 0.57 -7.93
N PHE A 46 -7.89 -0.60 -8.54
CA PHE A 46 -8.07 -1.88 -7.84
C PHE A 46 -7.08 -2.04 -6.67
N ALA A 47 -5.80 -1.75 -6.90
CA ALA A 47 -4.77 -1.85 -5.86
C ALA A 47 -5.05 -0.88 -4.70
N ALA A 48 -5.45 0.36 -4.98
CA ALA A 48 -5.82 1.35 -3.98
C ALA A 48 -7.04 0.91 -3.15
N LEU A 49 -8.08 0.40 -3.82
CA LEU A 49 -9.28 -0.11 -3.16
C LEU A 49 -8.98 -1.34 -2.30
N SER A 50 -8.15 -2.25 -2.79
CA SER A 50 -7.72 -3.44 -2.05
C SER A 50 -6.97 -3.06 -0.77
N LYS A 51 -6.02 -2.12 -0.87
CA LYS A 51 -5.27 -1.60 0.28
C LYS A 51 -6.19 -0.94 1.32
N LEU A 52 -7.14 -0.12 0.86
CA LEU A 52 -8.10 0.54 1.76
C LEU A 52 -9.08 -0.45 2.39
N SER A 53 -9.59 -1.43 1.65
CA SER A 53 -10.46 -2.47 2.18
C SER A 53 -9.79 -3.29 3.27
N MET A 54 -8.51 -3.65 3.08
CA MET A 54 -7.73 -4.37 4.09
C MET A 54 -7.52 -3.50 5.33
N LEU A 55 -7.14 -2.24 5.16
CA LEU A 55 -6.95 -1.31 6.27
C LEU A 55 -8.26 -1.05 7.04
N LEU A 56 -9.38 -0.86 6.34
CA LEU A 56 -10.69 -0.66 6.98
C LEU A 56 -11.16 -1.92 7.72
N GLY A 57 -10.75 -3.11 7.25
CA GLY A 57 -11.00 -4.37 7.93
C GLY A 57 -10.43 -4.40 9.36
N ASP A 58 -9.26 -3.78 9.59
CA ASP A 58 -8.64 -3.69 10.93
C ASP A 58 -9.44 -2.80 11.90
N TYR A 59 -10.27 -1.90 11.38
CA TYR A 59 -11.13 -1.00 12.15
C TYR A 59 -12.60 -1.42 12.17
N ALA A 60 -12.97 -2.48 11.41
CA ALA A 60 -14.35 -2.93 11.33
C ALA A 60 -14.82 -3.53 12.65
N GLY A 61 -15.96 -3.03 13.15
CA GLY A 61 -16.69 -3.62 14.26
C GLY A 61 -17.76 -4.59 13.80
N GLU A 62 -18.57 -5.07 14.73
CA GLU A 62 -19.71 -5.95 14.43
C GLU A 62 -20.84 -5.23 13.69
N GLU A 63 -20.97 -3.92 13.85
CA GLU A 63 -21.99 -3.10 13.19
C GLU A 63 -21.45 -2.60 11.84
N GLN A 64 -22.04 -3.09 10.76
CA GLN A 64 -21.81 -2.61 9.40
C GLN A 64 -23.09 -2.05 8.81
N GLU A 65 -22.99 -0.98 8.04
CA GLU A 65 -24.14 -0.48 7.30
C GLU A 65 -24.54 -1.48 6.22
N THR A 66 -25.84 -1.73 6.12
CA THR A 66 -26.42 -2.69 5.17
C THR A 66 -26.74 -2.05 3.81
N ALA A 67 -26.80 -0.72 3.73
CA ALA A 67 -27.09 0.00 2.49
C ALA A 67 -25.78 0.44 1.80
N PRO A 68 -25.59 0.11 0.50
CA PRO A 68 -24.41 0.54 -0.25
C PRO A 68 -24.44 2.06 -0.47
N LEU A 69 -23.26 2.67 -0.44
CA LEU A 69 -23.08 4.08 -0.78
C LEU A 69 -23.41 4.33 -2.26
N SER A 70 -23.95 5.52 -2.56
CA SER A 70 -23.99 5.99 -3.95
C SER A 70 -22.58 6.17 -4.51
N ASP A 71 -22.38 6.03 -5.82
CA ASP A 71 -21.04 6.19 -6.43
C ASP A 71 -20.42 7.55 -6.12
N GLY A 72 -21.22 8.62 -6.11
CA GLY A 72 -20.72 9.96 -5.79
C GLY A 72 -20.31 10.14 -4.31
N ASP A 73 -21.01 9.51 -3.38
CA ASP A 73 -20.65 9.55 -1.95
C ASP A 73 -19.46 8.64 -1.67
N PHE A 74 -19.36 7.52 -2.40
CA PHE A 74 -18.21 6.65 -2.34
C PHE A 74 -16.93 7.36 -2.79
N ASP A 75 -16.94 8.05 -3.93
CA ASP A 75 -15.77 8.76 -4.45
C ASP A 75 -15.33 9.89 -3.51
N LYS A 76 -16.27 10.57 -2.84
CA LYS A 76 -15.94 11.54 -1.79
C LYS A 76 -15.27 10.89 -0.60
N LEU A 77 -15.84 9.78 -0.10
CA LEU A 77 -15.28 9.05 1.04
C LEU A 77 -13.89 8.48 0.70
N PHE A 78 -13.73 7.92 -0.50
CA PHE A 78 -12.45 7.41 -1.00
C PHE A 78 -11.38 8.51 -1.02
N SER A 79 -11.72 9.70 -1.54
CA SER A 79 -10.80 10.84 -1.56
C SER A 79 -10.45 11.31 -0.13
N GLN A 80 -11.45 11.43 0.77
CA GLN A 80 -11.23 11.82 2.16
C GLN A 80 -10.36 10.82 2.92
N LEU A 81 -10.50 9.52 2.65
CA LEU A 81 -9.67 8.48 3.26
C LEU A 81 -8.20 8.62 2.85
N ASN A 82 -7.91 8.85 1.57
CA ASN A 82 -6.54 9.07 1.12
C ASN A 82 -5.92 10.29 1.82
N VAL A 83 -6.64 11.42 1.87
CA VAL A 83 -6.19 12.63 2.58
C VAL A 83 -5.96 12.35 4.07
N CYS A 84 -6.86 11.57 4.70
CA CYS A 84 -6.72 11.20 6.12
C CYS A 84 -5.48 10.31 6.35
N LEU A 85 -5.18 9.39 5.45
CA LEU A 85 -4.01 8.51 5.57
C LEU A 85 -2.71 9.29 5.39
N ASP A 86 -2.65 10.20 4.42
CA ASP A 86 -1.49 11.09 4.24
C ASP A 86 -1.26 11.96 5.48
N LYS A 87 -2.34 12.54 6.01
CA LYS A 87 -2.28 13.33 7.26
C LYS A 87 -1.81 12.48 8.44
N LYS A 88 -2.32 11.25 8.57
CA LYS A 88 -1.90 10.32 9.62
C LYS A 88 -0.41 10.03 9.55
N GLN A 89 0.12 9.74 8.36
CA GLN A 89 1.54 9.49 8.15
C GLN A 89 2.40 10.71 8.50
N GLN A 90 1.98 11.91 8.10
CA GLN A 90 2.68 13.16 8.45
C GLN A 90 2.70 13.40 9.96
N LEU A 91 1.57 13.18 10.64
CA LEU A 91 1.48 13.32 12.09
C LEU A 91 2.35 12.29 12.84
N GLU A 92 2.40 11.05 12.38
CA GLU A 92 3.26 10.01 12.95
C GLU A 92 4.74 10.38 12.81
N GLN A 93 5.16 10.89 11.66
CA GLN A 93 6.53 11.35 11.42
C GLN A 93 6.87 12.57 12.29
N ALA A 94 6.00 13.57 12.33
CA ALA A 94 6.18 14.78 13.15
C ALA A 94 6.27 14.42 14.64
N ARG A 95 5.37 13.55 15.12
CA ARG A 95 5.37 13.04 16.49
C ARG A 95 6.67 12.33 16.83
N ALA A 96 7.14 11.44 15.95
CA ALA A 96 8.38 10.70 16.16
C ALA A 96 9.59 11.64 16.21
N ALA A 97 9.66 12.63 15.34
CA ALA A 97 10.73 13.64 15.33
C ALA A 97 10.70 14.49 16.61
N ALA A 98 9.54 14.99 17.02
CA ALA A 98 9.39 15.78 18.24
C ALA A 98 9.71 14.94 19.49
N ALA A 99 9.31 13.67 19.53
CA ALA A 99 9.62 12.77 20.66
C ALA A 99 11.10 12.47 20.77
N ALA A 100 11.79 12.22 19.65
CA ALA A 100 13.24 12.00 19.63
C ALA A 100 14.00 13.24 20.14
N GLU A 101 13.56 14.43 19.72
CA GLU A 101 14.17 15.68 20.15
C GLU A 101 13.86 15.99 21.63
N ALA A 102 12.63 15.73 22.08
CA ALA A 102 12.27 15.87 23.50
C ALA A 102 13.08 14.93 24.40
N GLU A 103 13.32 13.67 23.97
CA GLU A 103 14.13 12.72 24.72
C GLU A 103 15.59 13.18 24.81
N ARG A 104 16.13 13.70 23.71
CA ARG A 104 17.47 14.30 23.67
C ARG A 104 17.62 15.47 24.65
N LEU A 105 16.54 16.29 24.77
CA LEU A 105 16.52 17.47 25.64
C LEU A 105 16.30 17.14 27.13
N ARG A 106 15.57 16.08 27.47
CA ARG A 106 15.29 15.71 28.87
C ARG A 106 16.56 15.59 29.70
N GLU A 107 17.62 15.13 29.09
CA GLU A 107 18.91 15.01 29.76
C GLU A 107 19.51 16.37 30.14
N TRP A 108 19.21 17.43 29.39
CA TRP A 108 19.75 18.78 29.61
C TRP A 108 18.84 19.67 30.48
N GLY A 109 17.62 19.22 30.71
CA GLY A 109 16.62 19.96 31.48
C GLY A 109 15.76 20.87 30.61
N ASN A 110 14.83 21.57 31.28
CA ASN A 110 13.95 22.50 30.59
C ASN A 110 14.64 23.87 30.48
N PHE A 111 15.04 24.26 29.27
CA PHE A 111 15.59 25.58 28.97
C PHE A 111 14.64 26.32 28.02
N SER A 112 14.72 27.66 28.05
CA SER A 112 13.98 28.50 27.10
C SER A 112 14.93 28.86 25.92
N PRO A 113 14.64 28.44 24.69
CA PRO A 113 15.40 28.85 23.52
C PRO A 113 15.41 30.38 23.34
N GLU A 114 14.31 31.04 23.71
CA GLU A 114 14.18 32.49 23.66
C GLU A 114 15.16 33.17 24.61
N ALA A 115 15.33 32.65 25.83
CA ALA A 115 16.30 33.17 26.80
C ALA A 115 17.75 33.03 26.29
N VAL A 116 18.08 31.89 25.66
CA VAL A 116 19.40 31.69 25.06
C VAL A 116 19.60 32.63 23.86
N ALA A 117 18.58 32.85 23.04
CA ALA A 117 18.63 33.79 21.93
C ALA A 117 18.82 35.24 22.42
N GLN A 118 18.16 35.63 23.50
CA GLN A 118 18.35 36.96 24.11
C GLN A 118 19.80 37.14 24.62
N LEU A 119 20.35 36.15 25.31
CA LEU A 119 21.76 36.20 25.73
C LEU A 119 22.72 36.39 24.57
N LYS A 120 22.47 35.71 23.46
CA LYS A 120 23.26 35.88 22.22
C LYS A 120 23.14 37.29 21.65
N GLN A 121 21.96 37.91 21.70
CA GLN A 121 21.77 39.31 21.26
C GLN A 121 22.52 40.28 22.15
N GLU A 122 22.68 39.98 23.43
CA GLU A 122 23.48 40.78 24.40
C GLU A 122 24.99 40.47 24.31
N GLY A 123 25.43 39.67 23.33
CA GLY A 123 26.83 39.32 23.11
C GLY A 123 27.34 38.16 23.95
N ILE A 124 26.47 37.43 24.64
CA ILE A 124 26.81 36.25 25.43
C ILE A 124 26.40 35.01 24.62
N GLU A 125 27.33 34.45 23.87
CA GLU A 125 27.09 33.22 23.09
C GLU A 125 27.41 32.00 23.95
N LEU A 126 26.41 31.18 24.23
CA LEU A 126 26.54 29.96 25.04
C LEU A 126 26.64 28.73 24.14
N HIS A 127 27.67 27.92 24.40
CA HIS A 127 27.88 26.61 23.79
C HIS A 127 27.82 25.53 24.86
N PHE A 128 27.17 24.41 24.54
CA PHE A 128 26.94 23.33 25.49
C PHE A 128 27.79 22.12 25.15
N TYR A 129 28.51 21.58 26.13
CA TYR A 129 29.44 20.47 25.90
C TYR A 129 29.21 19.33 26.87
N ARG A 130 29.42 18.10 26.37
CA ARG A 130 29.56 16.91 27.17
C ARG A 130 31.04 16.54 27.27
N MET A 131 31.49 16.20 28.44
CA MET A 131 32.88 15.85 28.67
C MET A 131 33.04 14.86 29.82
N ASP A 132 34.16 14.20 29.88
CA ASP A 132 34.51 13.38 31.04
C ASP A 132 35.04 14.21 32.24
N LYS A 133 35.18 13.55 33.41
CA LYS A 133 35.67 14.24 34.62
C LYS A 133 37.09 14.76 34.48
N LYS A 134 37.96 14.14 33.65
CA LYS A 134 39.34 14.58 33.44
C LYS A 134 39.38 15.87 32.64
N LEU A 135 38.54 15.94 31.58
CA LEU A 135 38.37 17.15 30.78
C LEU A 135 37.80 18.30 31.62
N LEU A 136 36.80 18.02 32.46
CA LEU A 136 36.27 19.05 33.35
C LEU A 136 37.35 19.56 34.35
N ALA A 137 38.17 18.69 34.85
CA ALA A 137 39.28 19.11 35.72
C ALA A 137 40.29 19.99 34.96
N ALA A 138 40.64 19.65 33.74
CA ALA A 138 41.48 20.47 32.87
C ALA A 138 40.84 21.84 32.59
N LEU A 139 39.54 21.87 32.27
CA LEU A 139 38.78 23.09 32.06
C LEU A 139 38.74 23.97 33.31
N SER A 140 38.62 23.35 34.48
CA SER A 140 38.62 24.06 35.76
C SER A 140 39.97 24.73 36.09
N ALA A 141 41.08 24.21 35.57
CA ALA A 141 42.39 24.78 35.70
C ALA A 141 42.66 25.96 34.75
N ASP A 142 41.88 26.06 33.65
CA ASP A 142 41.99 27.12 32.68
C ASP A 142 41.19 28.36 33.11
N LYS A 143 41.91 29.44 33.44
CA LYS A 143 41.26 30.68 33.91
C LYS A 143 40.71 31.58 32.76
N GLU A 144 41.01 31.25 31.53
CA GLU A 144 40.54 32.03 30.36
C GLU A 144 39.14 31.61 29.93
N VAL A 145 38.76 30.36 30.22
CA VAL A 145 37.45 29.82 29.85
C VAL A 145 36.40 30.06 30.94
N ARG A 146 35.35 30.81 30.57
CA ARG A 146 34.20 31.00 31.45
C ARG A 146 33.16 29.94 31.19
N TYR A 147 32.84 29.13 32.16
CA TYR A 147 31.85 28.06 32.06
C TYR A 147 30.95 27.98 33.30
N ILE A 148 29.78 27.39 33.09
CA ILE A 148 28.82 27.02 34.13
C ILE A 148 28.67 25.52 34.09
N ARG A 149 28.92 24.86 35.24
CA ARG A 149 28.67 23.42 35.36
C ARG A 149 27.17 23.16 35.47
N LEU A 150 26.68 22.30 34.64
CA LEU A 150 25.29 21.86 34.61
C LEU A 150 25.14 20.52 35.34
N ARG A 151 23.93 19.96 35.35
CA ARG A 151 23.65 18.68 35.95
C ARG A 151 24.33 17.56 35.13
N PRO A 152 25.10 16.64 35.75
CA PRO A 152 25.74 15.55 35.00
C PRO A 152 24.67 14.62 34.39
N VAL A 153 24.97 14.11 33.17
CA VAL A 153 24.10 13.25 32.40
C VAL A 153 24.81 11.93 32.09
N SER A 154 24.24 10.79 32.47
CA SER A 154 24.73 9.46 32.08
C SER A 154 26.25 9.25 32.40
N LYS A 155 26.74 9.72 33.57
CA LYS A 155 28.15 9.69 34.00
C LYS A 155 29.09 10.68 33.27
N MET A 156 28.57 11.47 32.31
CA MET A 156 29.29 12.56 31.68
C MET A 156 28.99 13.87 32.39
N GLU A 157 29.98 14.73 32.46
CA GLU A 157 29.80 16.10 32.93
C GLU A 157 29.29 16.96 31.82
N THR A 158 28.36 17.87 32.12
CA THR A 158 27.81 18.83 31.16
C THR A 158 28.13 20.25 31.61
N VAL A 159 28.53 21.07 30.65
CA VAL A 159 28.92 22.46 30.89
C VAL A 159 28.32 23.37 29.80
N ALA A 160 27.95 24.56 30.23
CA ALA A 160 27.71 25.69 29.32
C ALA A 160 28.91 26.61 29.33
N VAL A 161 29.48 26.89 28.20
CA VAL A 161 30.69 27.72 28.04
C VAL A 161 30.28 29.01 27.31
N VAL A 162 30.82 30.12 27.74
CA VAL A 162 30.71 31.39 27.07
C VAL A 162 31.76 31.45 25.95
N GLY A 163 31.28 31.46 24.71
CA GLY A 163 32.14 31.28 23.53
C GLY A 163 32.48 29.82 23.24
N THR A 164 33.25 29.58 22.20
CA THR A 164 33.62 28.23 21.75
C THR A 164 34.81 27.67 22.47
N LEU A 165 34.76 26.40 22.86
CA LEU A 165 35.91 25.68 23.37
C LEU A 165 36.90 25.36 22.22
N PRO A 166 38.22 25.54 22.45
CA PRO A 166 39.21 25.05 21.52
C PRO A 166 39.06 23.55 21.24
N SER A 167 39.28 23.12 20.02
CA SER A 167 39.21 21.70 19.59
C SER A 167 40.16 20.78 20.34
N THR A 168 41.20 21.36 20.98
CA THR A 168 42.17 20.66 21.81
C THR A 168 41.58 19.97 23.04
N TYR A 169 40.40 20.40 23.50
CA TYR A 169 39.69 19.77 24.60
C TYR A 169 38.96 18.47 24.22
N GLY A 170 38.72 18.22 22.93
CA GLY A 170 38.03 17.00 22.47
C GLY A 170 36.61 16.82 23.05
N ALA A 171 36.01 17.90 23.55
CA ALA A 171 34.66 17.87 24.11
C ALA A 171 33.62 17.80 22.98
N SER A 172 32.57 17.02 23.19
CA SER A 172 31.48 16.91 22.25
C SER A 172 30.47 18.03 22.49
N GLU A 173 30.30 18.90 21.46
CA GLU A 173 29.31 19.97 21.49
C GLU A 173 27.91 19.39 21.34
N PHE A 174 26.99 19.89 22.15
CA PHE A 174 25.56 19.59 22.06
C PHE A 174 24.85 20.78 21.40
N PRO A 175 24.43 20.67 20.14
CA PRO A 175 23.67 21.73 19.51
C PRO A 175 22.31 21.82 20.18
N LEU A 176 21.98 23.01 20.69
CA LEU A 176 20.66 23.25 21.25
C LEU A 176 19.60 23.23 20.14
N PRO A 177 18.48 22.58 20.35
CA PRO A 177 17.36 22.66 19.44
C PRO A 177 16.71 24.06 19.48
N GLU A 178 16.01 24.41 18.41
CA GLU A 178 15.28 25.65 18.30
C GLU A 178 14.07 25.72 19.24
N LYS A 179 13.55 24.55 19.67
CA LYS A 179 12.34 24.43 20.49
C LYS A 179 12.69 23.89 21.88
N GLY A 180 12.05 24.47 22.88
CA GLY A 180 12.14 23.99 24.26
C GLY A 180 11.32 22.72 24.52
N LEU A 181 11.60 22.04 25.64
CA LEU A 181 10.93 20.77 25.99
C LEU A 181 9.40 20.93 26.05
N SER A 182 8.89 22.00 26.66
CA SER A 182 7.46 22.25 26.78
C SER A 182 6.78 22.46 25.41
N GLN A 183 7.49 23.06 24.46
CA GLN A 183 6.98 23.25 23.10
C GLN A 183 6.91 21.91 22.35
N LEU A 184 7.95 21.08 22.49
CA LEU A 184 7.99 19.76 21.88
C LEU A 184 6.91 18.83 22.47
N GLU A 185 6.71 18.87 23.79
CA GLU A 185 5.63 18.11 24.44
C GLU A 185 4.25 18.59 23.99
N GLY A 186 4.09 19.89 23.77
CA GLY A 186 2.86 20.46 23.17
C GLY A 186 2.62 20.00 21.74
N GLU A 187 3.67 19.93 20.90
CA GLU A 187 3.59 19.41 19.55
C GLU A 187 3.24 17.91 19.53
N ILE A 188 3.84 17.12 20.41
CA ILE A 188 3.50 15.69 20.57
C ILE A 188 2.02 15.54 20.92
N ALA A 189 1.50 16.32 21.88
CA ALA A 189 0.10 16.26 22.27
C ALA A 189 -0.85 16.66 21.12
N GLN A 190 -0.49 17.65 20.31
CA GLN A 190 -1.25 18.01 19.12
C GLN A 190 -1.24 16.91 18.06
N CYS A 191 -0.09 16.27 17.84
CA CYS A 191 0.01 15.11 16.94
C CYS A 191 -0.87 13.95 17.44
N ASP A 192 -0.83 13.64 18.74
CA ASP A 192 -1.65 12.58 19.34
C ASP A 192 -3.15 12.86 19.19
N GLN A 193 -3.58 14.12 19.38
CA GLN A 193 -4.95 14.52 19.12
C GLN A 193 -5.33 14.31 17.64
N GLY A 194 -4.52 14.77 16.70
CA GLY A 194 -4.75 14.60 15.27
C GLY A 194 -4.81 13.13 14.85
N LEU A 195 -3.96 12.28 15.43
CA LEU A 195 -3.97 10.83 15.20
C LEU A 195 -5.25 10.18 15.75
N ALA A 196 -5.74 10.64 16.92
CA ALA A 196 -7.00 10.17 17.46
C ALA A 196 -8.19 10.56 16.57
N GLU A 197 -8.21 11.77 16.01
CA GLU A 197 -9.22 12.23 15.05
C GLU A 197 -9.19 11.38 13.77
N CYS A 198 -7.99 11.13 13.19
CA CYS A 198 -7.84 10.25 12.05
C CYS A 198 -8.34 8.83 12.34
N THR A 199 -8.02 8.28 13.50
CA THR A 199 -8.47 6.95 13.93
C THR A 199 -10.00 6.89 14.09
N ALA A 200 -10.60 7.92 14.65
CA ALA A 200 -12.07 8.03 14.78
C ALA A 200 -12.74 8.09 13.40
N PHE A 201 -12.14 8.82 12.45
CA PHE A 201 -12.63 8.88 11.08
C PHE A 201 -12.52 7.52 10.38
N LEU A 202 -11.38 6.81 10.52
CA LEU A 202 -11.19 5.47 9.95
C LEU A 202 -12.21 4.47 10.50
N LYS A 203 -12.49 4.51 11.81
CA LYS A 203 -13.54 3.67 12.43
C LYS A 203 -14.92 3.96 11.84
N LYS A 204 -15.28 5.22 11.62
CA LYS A 204 -16.54 5.59 10.97
C LYS A 204 -16.58 5.10 9.51
N ALA A 205 -15.49 5.28 8.78
CA ALA A 205 -15.40 4.83 7.40
C ALA A 205 -15.46 3.29 7.27
N ALA A 206 -15.02 2.55 8.29
CA ALA A 206 -15.08 1.09 8.32
C ALA A 206 -16.50 0.53 8.31
N HIS A 207 -17.53 1.30 8.73
CA HIS A 207 -18.92 0.90 8.57
C HIS A 207 -19.31 0.70 7.09
N HIS A 208 -18.63 1.38 6.17
CA HIS A 208 -18.85 1.28 4.72
C HIS A 208 -17.96 0.24 4.03
N LEU A 209 -17.29 -0.63 4.78
CA LEU A 209 -16.43 -1.68 4.23
C LEU A 209 -17.10 -2.53 3.12
N PRO A 210 -18.39 -2.91 3.22
CA PRO A 210 -19.07 -3.64 2.15
C PRO A 210 -19.10 -2.86 0.82
N SER A 211 -19.25 -1.53 0.86
CA SER A 211 -19.20 -0.68 -0.34
C SER A 211 -17.81 -0.66 -0.98
N PHE A 212 -16.74 -0.67 -0.17
CA PHE A 212 -15.36 -0.79 -0.67
C PHE A 212 -15.11 -2.14 -1.32
N GLN A 213 -15.62 -3.23 -0.74
CA GLN A 213 -15.50 -4.58 -1.30
C GLN A 213 -16.25 -4.70 -2.64
N ASP A 214 -17.45 -4.12 -2.74
CA ASP A 214 -18.22 -4.08 -3.99
C ASP A 214 -17.49 -3.29 -5.09
N GLN A 215 -16.98 -2.10 -4.76
CA GLN A 215 -16.21 -1.28 -5.71
C GLN A 215 -14.87 -1.93 -6.09
N MET A 216 -14.23 -2.62 -5.19
CA MET A 216 -13.04 -3.42 -5.47
C MET A 216 -13.35 -4.53 -6.48
N LEU A 217 -14.44 -5.28 -6.28
CA LEU A 217 -14.88 -6.32 -7.19
C LEU A 217 -15.25 -5.74 -8.57
N LYS A 218 -15.95 -4.60 -8.62
CA LYS A 218 -16.25 -3.89 -9.89
C LYS A 218 -14.97 -3.47 -10.60
N SER A 219 -13.98 -2.94 -9.88
CA SER A 219 -12.68 -2.53 -10.46
C SER A 219 -11.88 -3.72 -10.96
N GLN A 220 -11.87 -4.84 -10.23
CA GLN A 220 -11.26 -6.09 -10.68
C GLN A 220 -11.91 -6.58 -11.97
N ASN A 221 -13.23 -6.66 -12.01
CA ASN A 221 -13.96 -7.07 -13.19
C ASN A 221 -13.70 -6.15 -14.40
N ALA A 222 -13.58 -4.84 -14.17
CA ALA A 222 -13.25 -3.89 -15.22
C ALA A 222 -11.81 -4.06 -15.73
N ALA A 223 -10.86 -4.31 -14.85
CA ALA A 223 -9.46 -4.57 -15.22
C ALA A 223 -9.35 -5.89 -16.01
N GLU A 224 -10.02 -6.93 -15.58
CA GLU A 224 -10.07 -8.22 -16.30
C GLU A 224 -10.70 -8.04 -17.67
N TYR A 225 -11.82 -7.31 -17.79
CA TYR A 225 -12.46 -7.01 -19.06
C TYR A 225 -11.54 -6.20 -19.98
N SER A 226 -10.83 -5.20 -19.45
CA SER A 226 -9.86 -4.40 -20.20
C SER A 226 -8.71 -5.27 -20.72
N SER A 227 -8.14 -6.14 -19.89
CA SER A 227 -7.09 -7.09 -20.28
C SER A 227 -7.56 -7.98 -21.44
N VAL A 228 -8.74 -8.59 -21.33
CA VAL A 228 -9.33 -9.41 -22.39
C VAL A 228 -9.61 -8.58 -23.65
N SER A 229 -10.13 -7.38 -23.50
CA SER A 229 -10.39 -6.48 -24.64
C SER A 229 -9.10 -6.10 -25.39
N ASN A 230 -7.99 -5.93 -24.69
CA ASN A 230 -6.70 -5.60 -25.30
C ASN A 230 -6.11 -6.82 -26.06
N THR A 231 -6.37 -8.03 -25.58
CA THR A 231 -5.93 -9.27 -26.22
C THR A 231 -6.60 -9.54 -27.58
N VAL A 232 -7.75 -8.91 -27.83
CA VAL A 232 -8.47 -9.08 -29.11
C VAL A 232 -7.67 -8.49 -30.26
N GLY A 233 -7.17 -9.34 -31.16
CA GLY A 233 -6.53 -8.91 -32.40
C GLY A 233 -7.53 -8.25 -33.34
N ALA A 234 -7.08 -7.27 -34.13
CA ALA A 234 -7.91 -6.58 -35.11
C ALA A 234 -7.13 -6.29 -36.37
N SER A 235 -7.76 -6.56 -37.56
CA SER A 235 -7.28 -6.15 -38.87
C SER A 235 -8.45 -6.08 -39.85
N ASP A 236 -8.43 -5.11 -40.77
CA ASP A 236 -9.36 -4.97 -41.87
C ASP A 236 -10.86 -5.06 -41.49
N GLY A 237 -11.23 -4.49 -40.33
CA GLY A 237 -12.61 -4.51 -39.86
C GLY A 237 -13.06 -5.83 -39.22
N LEU A 238 -12.16 -6.80 -39.13
CA LEU A 238 -12.37 -8.05 -38.40
C LEU A 238 -11.61 -8.01 -37.07
N ILE A 239 -12.12 -8.78 -36.12
CA ILE A 239 -11.46 -9.07 -34.86
C ILE A 239 -11.38 -10.57 -34.62
N TRP A 240 -10.35 -10.99 -33.91
CA TRP A 240 -10.19 -12.39 -33.54
C TRP A 240 -9.70 -12.54 -32.11
N LEU A 241 -10.03 -13.67 -31.53
CA LEU A 241 -9.61 -14.07 -30.19
C LEU A 241 -9.31 -15.58 -30.22
N SER A 242 -8.23 -15.96 -29.56
CA SER A 242 -7.82 -17.36 -29.41
C SER A 242 -7.89 -17.78 -27.95
N GLY A 243 -8.25 -19.03 -27.72
CA GLY A 243 -8.32 -19.59 -26.38
C GLY A 243 -8.46 -21.10 -26.38
N TYR A 244 -8.67 -21.65 -25.21
CA TYR A 244 -8.83 -23.08 -24.99
C TYR A 244 -10.24 -23.38 -24.48
N LEU A 245 -10.80 -24.48 -24.96
CA LEU A 245 -12.15 -24.93 -24.66
C LEU A 245 -12.14 -26.40 -24.27
N PRO A 246 -12.76 -26.80 -23.13
CA PRO A 246 -12.92 -28.22 -22.84
C PRO A 246 -13.69 -28.93 -23.93
N VAL A 247 -13.22 -30.10 -24.39
CA VAL A 247 -13.88 -30.90 -25.43
C VAL A 247 -15.34 -31.19 -25.06
N ALA A 248 -15.62 -31.40 -23.78
CA ALA A 248 -16.98 -31.64 -23.27
C ALA A 248 -17.94 -30.46 -23.49
N ASP A 249 -17.43 -29.22 -23.60
CA ASP A 249 -18.21 -27.99 -23.75
C ASP A 249 -18.28 -27.52 -25.22
N ALA A 250 -17.65 -28.24 -26.17
CA ALA A 250 -17.57 -27.86 -27.57
C ALA A 250 -18.96 -27.67 -28.23
N ASP A 251 -19.94 -28.50 -27.90
CA ASP A 251 -21.28 -28.40 -28.47
C ASP A 251 -22.04 -27.17 -27.93
N LYS A 252 -21.84 -26.80 -26.66
CA LYS A 252 -22.38 -25.57 -26.09
C LYS A 252 -21.79 -24.34 -26.80
N PHE A 253 -20.48 -24.38 -27.05
CA PHE A 253 -19.80 -23.31 -27.77
C PHE A 253 -20.32 -23.18 -29.21
N ARG A 254 -20.47 -24.29 -29.95
CA ARG A 254 -21.00 -24.30 -31.32
C ARG A 254 -22.40 -23.71 -31.39
N ALA A 255 -23.25 -24.03 -30.42
CA ALA A 255 -24.61 -23.49 -30.34
C ALA A 255 -24.60 -21.96 -30.16
N ALA A 256 -23.80 -21.44 -29.25
CA ALA A 256 -23.65 -20.02 -28.99
C ALA A 256 -23.00 -19.29 -30.17
N ALA A 257 -21.99 -19.86 -30.80
CA ALA A 257 -21.35 -19.26 -31.99
C ALA A 257 -22.35 -19.10 -33.15
N LYS A 258 -23.23 -20.07 -33.32
CA LYS A 258 -24.32 -19.99 -34.30
C LYS A 258 -25.35 -18.92 -33.98
N GLU A 259 -25.76 -18.81 -32.70
CA GLU A 259 -26.70 -17.81 -32.22
C GLU A 259 -26.16 -16.39 -32.43
N HIS A 260 -24.89 -16.18 -32.14
CA HIS A 260 -24.22 -14.87 -32.22
C HIS A 260 -23.57 -14.58 -33.59
N ASN A 261 -23.67 -15.50 -34.57
CA ASN A 261 -23.04 -15.40 -35.88
C ASN A 261 -21.50 -15.20 -35.81
N TRP A 262 -20.83 -15.93 -34.91
CA TRP A 262 -19.37 -15.95 -34.86
C TRP A 262 -18.85 -16.97 -35.87
N ALA A 263 -17.81 -16.60 -36.61
CA ALA A 263 -16.99 -17.57 -37.31
C ALA A 263 -15.98 -18.16 -36.31
N PHE A 264 -15.78 -19.46 -36.37
CA PHE A 264 -14.84 -20.13 -35.44
C PHE A 264 -14.15 -21.33 -36.09
N ALA A 265 -12.97 -21.66 -35.54
CA ALA A 265 -12.27 -22.92 -35.76
C ALA A 265 -12.03 -23.59 -34.40
N LEU A 266 -12.13 -24.93 -34.38
CA LEU A 266 -11.78 -25.76 -33.23
C LEU A 266 -10.72 -26.76 -33.67
N GLU A 267 -9.58 -26.77 -33.00
CA GLU A 267 -8.43 -27.59 -33.33
C GLU A 267 -7.92 -28.30 -32.08
N ASP A 268 -7.22 -29.41 -32.26
CA ASP A 268 -6.50 -30.04 -31.15
C ASP A 268 -5.25 -29.21 -30.86
N PRO A 269 -4.89 -29.01 -29.57
CA PRO A 269 -3.70 -28.25 -29.19
C PRO A 269 -2.43 -28.95 -29.79
N ALA A 270 -1.45 -28.14 -30.17
CA ALA A 270 -0.17 -28.64 -30.66
C ALA A 270 0.55 -29.44 -29.57
N ASP A 271 1.38 -30.40 -30.01
CA ASP A 271 2.06 -31.31 -29.07
C ASP A 271 3.06 -30.61 -28.14
N ASP A 272 3.51 -29.42 -28.50
CA ASP A 272 4.48 -28.58 -27.80
C ASP A 272 3.85 -27.32 -27.18
N ASP A 273 2.52 -27.25 -27.12
CA ASP A 273 1.81 -26.12 -26.55
C ASP A 273 1.78 -26.20 -25.01
N ASP A 274 2.71 -25.50 -24.36
CA ASP A 274 2.81 -25.43 -22.90
C ASP A 274 1.76 -24.50 -22.24
N GLN A 275 0.96 -23.77 -23.04
CA GLN A 275 -0.03 -22.82 -22.52
C GLN A 275 -1.40 -23.46 -22.30
N VAL A 276 -1.60 -24.70 -22.69
CA VAL A 276 -2.88 -25.40 -22.53
C VAL A 276 -3.27 -25.50 -21.06
N PRO A 277 -4.40 -24.87 -20.64
CA PRO A 277 -4.78 -24.88 -19.24
C PRO A 277 -5.24 -26.27 -18.80
N THR A 278 -4.87 -26.65 -17.59
CA THR A 278 -5.28 -27.93 -16.99
C THR A 278 -6.63 -27.77 -16.30
N LYS A 279 -7.65 -28.46 -16.82
CA LYS A 279 -8.96 -28.56 -16.14
C LYS A 279 -9.10 -29.92 -15.49
N VAL A 280 -9.19 -29.94 -14.16
CA VAL A 280 -9.30 -31.18 -13.38
C VAL A 280 -10.75 -31.44 -13.02
N LYS A 281 -11.26 -32.62 -13.38
CA LYS A 281 -12.59 -33.08 -12.97
C LYS A 281 -12.47 -33.94 -11.72
N TYR A 282 -13.03 -33.44 -10.63
CA TYR A 282 -13.02 -34.14 -9.35
C TYR A 282 -14.19 -35.11 -9.22
N ASN A 283 -13.91 -36.32 -8.84
CA ASN A 283 -14.93 -37.30 -8.43
C ASN A 283 -15.51 -36.92 -7.06
N LYS A 284 -16.67 -37.47 -6.68
CA LYS A 284 -17.34 -37.21 -5.39
C LYS A 284 -16.38 -37.38 -4.19
N ILE A 285 -15.48 -38.34 -4.25
CA ILE A 285 -14.48 -38.64 -3.19
C ILE A 285 -13.32 -37.64 -3.21
N THR A 286 -12.79 -37.32 -4.39
CA THR A 286 -11.68 -36.34 -4.52
C THR A 286 -12.13 -34.91 -4.23
N ARG A 287 -13.42 -34.60 -4.33
CA ARG A 287 -13.99 -33.30 -3.95
C ARG A 287 -13.79 -32.97 -2.46
N LEU A 288 -13.71 -34.00 -1.61
CA LEU A 288 -13.37 -33.83 -0.19
C LEU A 288 -11.91 -33.40 0.03
N MET A 289 -11.03 -33.65 -0.95
CA MET A 289 -9.60 -33.36 -0.88
C MET A 289 -9.24 -31.99 -1.51
N ILE A 290 -10.22 -31.28 -2.09
CA ILE A 290 -10.00 -29.97 -2.73
C ILE A 290 -9.23 -28.99 -1.81
N PRO A 291 -9.58 -28.82 -0.52
CA PRO A 291 -8.85 -27.90 0.35
C PRO A 291 -7.36 -28.24 0.52
N ILE A 292 -7.00 -29.53 0.39
CA ILE A 292 -5.61 -30.00 0.47
C ILE A 292 -4.89 -29.71 -0.84
N PHE A 293 -5.54 -29.92 -1.98
CA PHE A 293 -4.98 -29.58 -3.29
C PHE A 293 -4.80 -28.08 -3.49
N ASP A 294 -5.71 -27.25 -2.94
CA ASP A 294 -5.58 -25.79 -2.97
C ASP A 294 -4.39 -25.29 -2.14
N ILE A 295 -4.07 -25.97 -1.02
CA ILE A 295 -2.90 -25.66 -0.19
C ILE A 295 -1.60 -26.11 -0.87
N LEU A 296 -1.61 -27.23 -1.59
CA LEU A 296 -0.43 -27.80 -2.24
C LEU A 296 -0.16 -27.20 -3.64
N GLY A 297 -1.08 -26.39 -4.14
CA GLY A 297 -1.06 -25.88 -5.51
C GLY A 297 -1.48 -26.97 -6.52
N THR A 298 -2.21 -26.57 -7.56
CA THR A 298 -2.50 -27.44 -8.70
C THR A 298 -1.22 -27.66 -9.49
N VAL A 299 -0.97 -28.92 -9.89
CA VAL A 299 0.16 -29.23 -10.76
C VAL A 299 0.01 -28.48 -12.09
N PRO A 300 0.93 -27.60 -12.46
CA PRO A 300 0.84 -26.89 -13.72
C PRO A 300 1.14 -27.86 -14.87
N GLY A 301 0.31 -27.81 -15.90
CA GLY A 301 0.54 -28.54 -17.15
C GLY A 301 -0.65 -29.42 -17.55
N TYR A 302 -0.87 -29.52 -18.85
CA TYR A 302 -1.89 -30.37 -19.46
C TYR A 302 -1.36 -31.80 -19.65
N ARG A 303 -0.04 -31.96 -19.65
CA ARG A 303 0.65 -33.26 -19.82
C ARG A 303 1.43 -33.62 -18.57
N GLU A 304 1.19 -34.79 -18.08
CA GLU A 304 2.13 -35.50 -17.22
C GLU A 304 3.21 -36.19 -18.09
#